data_0fa57e93c2b6f2297cc356a414cbf857
#
_entry.id   0fa57e93c2b6f2297cc356a414cbf857
#
_cell.length_a   1.000
_cell.length_b   1.000
_cell.length_c   1.000
_cell.angle_alpha   90.00
_cell.angle_beta   90.00
_cell.angle_gamma   90.00
#
_symmetry.space_group_name_H-M   'P 1'
#
loop_
_entity.id
_entity.type
_entity.pdbx_description
1 polymer ?
#
loop_
_entity_poly.entity_id
_entity_poly.type
_entity_poly.pdbx_seq_one_letter_code
_entity_poly.pdbx_strand_id
1 'polypeptide(L)'
;SFQNENVAFQCHSGFSYDLIHDLKKNDLDIVFCSYVDDQDIFFKPVVTQEFYVIVSLNHPLAKNDEIDLKQIEDLPFITFTKNSGIRPMIDHLLEKSKIHPHISMELEEDEVVGGFVGHDLGVAIVPDMAVYDLLPIKKIKIKDIDEKQTFYMAYLKNTQKSKAFLEFI
;
A
#
# COMPACT_ATOMS: atom_id res chain seq x y z
N SER A 1 -1.70 -2.66 25.86
CA SER A 1 -3.09 -3.08 26.03
C SER A 1 -3.92 -1.88 26.43
N PHE A 2 -4.93 -1.56 25.64
CA PHE A 2 -5.88 -0.49 25.92
C PHE A 2 -6.74 -0.95 27.11
N GLN A 3 -6.64 -0.28 28.26
CA GLN A 3 -7.30 -0.71 29.52
C GLN A 3 -8.57 0.10 29.83
N ASN A 4 -9.29 0.59 28.82
CA ASN A 4 -10.50 1.38 29.05
C ASN A 4 -11.72 0.49 28.79
N GLU A 5 -12.33 -0.07 29.82
CA GLU A 5 -13.45 -1.03 29.76
C GLU A 5 -14.74 -0.46 29.12
N ASN A 6 -14.78 0.85 28.85
CA ASN A 6 -15.95 1.56 28.32
C ASN A 6 -15.77 2.07 26.89
N VAL A 7 -14.76 1.58 26.14
CA VAL A 7 -14.52 1.98 24.75
C VAL A 7 -14.83 0.83 23.82
N ALA A 8 -15.79 1.03 22.91
CA ALA A 8 -16.07 0.11 21.82
C ALA A 8 -15.39 0.61 20.55
N PHE A 9 -14.70 -0.29 19.82
CA PHE A 9 -14.10 -0.01 18.53
C PHE A 9 -15.00 -0.53 17.41
N GLN A 10 -15.25 0.31 16.43
CA GLN A 10 -15.84 -0.08 15.16
C GLN A 10 -14.79 0.10 14.07
N CYS A 11 -14.50 -0.95 13.32
CA CYS A 11 -13.51 -0.93 12.27
C CYS A 11 -14.18 -0.99 10.90
N HIS A 12 -13.77 -0.10 10.01
CA HIS A 12 -14.18 -0.04 8.61
C HIS A 12 -12.95 -0.14 7.73
N SER A 13 -13.06 -0.80 6.59
CA SER A 13 -12.01 -0.84 5.57
C SER A 13 -12.48 -0.13 4.32
N GLY A 14 -11.54 0.46 3.57
CA GLY A 14 -11.82 1.20 2.34
C GLY A 14 -10.56 1.80 1.73
N PHE A 15 -10.69 2.41 0.57
CA PHE A 15 -9.59 3.14 -0.05
C PHE A 15 -9.24 4.40 0.74
N SER A 16 -7.97 4.82 0.68
CA SER A 16 -7.46 5.97 1.43
C SER A 16 -8.30 7.22 1.22
N TYR A 17 -8.72 7.51 -0.01
CA TYR A 17 -9.54 8.69 -0.31
C TYR A 17 -10.94 8.62 0.29
N ASP A 18 -11.57 7.45 0.28
CA ASP A 18 -12.90 7.25 0.88
C ASP A 18 -12.85 7.36 2.39
N LEU A 19 -11.84 6.74 3.02
CA LEU A 19 -11.61 6.84 4.47
C LEU A 19 -11.35 8.29 4.91
N ILE A 20 -10.59 9.07 4.15
CA ILE A 20 -10.36 10.49 4.42
C ILE A 20 -11.66 11.30 4.27
N HIS A 21 -12.48 10.98 3.27
CA HIS A 21 -13.78 11.62 3.10
C HIS A 21 -14.71 11.36 4.31
N ASP A 22 -14.78 10.12 4.77
CA ASP A 22 -15.60 9.74 5.93
C ASP A 22 -15.05 10.36 7.23
N LEU A 23 -13.72 10.47 7.37
CA LEU A 23 -13.08 11.20 8.46
C LEU A 23 -13.52 12.68 8.48
N LYS A 24 -13.59 13.33 7.32
CA LYS A 24 -14.03 14.75 7.20
C LYS A 24 -15.51 14.94 7.52
N LYS A 25 -16.34 13.93 7.34
CA LYS A 25 -17.75 13.92 7.75
C LYS A 25 -17.96 13.63 9.24
N ASN A 26 -16.91 13.30 9.99
CA ASN A 26 -16.96 12.77 11.35
C ASN A 26 -17.68 11.41 11.46
N ASP A 27 -17.72 10.62 10.38
CA ASP A 27 -18.21 9.25 10.40
C ASP A 27 -17.12 8.30 10.95
N LEU A 28 -15.85 8.73 10.88
CA LEU A 28 -14.68 8.06 11.48
C LEU A 28 -13.90 9.03 12.35
N ASP A 29 -13.31 8.54 13.43
CA ASP A 29 -12.46 9.33 14.35
C ASP A 29 -10.99 9.29 13.96
N ILE A 30 -10.52 8.12 13.51
CA ILE A 30 -9.13 7.84 13.13
C ILE A 30 -9.14 6.94 11.90
N VAL A 31 -8.23 7.20 10.97
CA VAL A 31 -7.99 6.33 9.80
C VAL A 31 -6.52 5.97 9.68
N PHE A 32 -6.24 4.78 9.14
CA PHE A 32 -4.91 4.35 8.73
C PHE A 32 -4.88 4.29 7.21
N CYS A 33 -4.08 5.15 6.59
CA CYS A 33 -4.12 5.33 5.13
C CYS A 33 -2.78 5.84 4.58
N SER A 34 -2.68 5.88 3.25
CA SER A 34 -1.62 6.62 2.56
C SER A 34 -1.82 8.13 2.76
N TYR A 35 -0.75 8.91 2.61
CA TYR A 35 -0.82 10.36 2.69
C TYR A 35 -1.75 10.93 1.61
N VAL A 36 -2.58 11.87 2.03
CA VAL A 36 -3.41 12.70 1.16
C VAL A 36 -3.13 14.16 1.53
N ASP A 37 -2.91 15.01 0.53
CA ASP A 37 -2.69 16.44 0.79
C ASP A 37 -3.99 17.12 1.21
N ASP A 38 -4.16 17.27 2.53
CA ASP A 38 -5.32 17.91 3.16
C ASP A 38 -4.90 18.70 4.41
N GLN A 39 -5.18 20.00 4.40
CA GLN A 39 -4.74 20.93 5.47
C GLN A 39 -5.46 20.71 6.80
N ASP A 40 -6.65 20.13 6.79
CA ASP A 40 -7.48 19.92 8.00
C ASP A 40 -7.10 18.65 8.75
N ILE A 41 -6.28 17.79 8.14
CA ILE A 41 -5.93 16.48 8.67
C ILE A 41 -4.51 16.49 9.22
N PHE A 42 -4.34 15.86 10.35
CA PHE A 42 -3.04 15.53 10.93
C PHE A 42 -2.65 14.11 10.52
N PHE A 43 -1.44 13.95 10.00
CA PHE A 43 -0.87 12.66 9.63
C PHE A 43 0.32 12.34 10.53
N LYS A 44 0.26 11.21 11.23
CA LYS A 44 1.35 10.65 12.04
C LYS A 44 1.85 9.39 11.36
N PRO A 45 3.13 9.32 10.94
CA PRO A 45 3.66 8.11 10.31
C PRO A 45 3.64 6.94 11.30
N VAL A 46 3.20 5.77 10.84
CA VAL A 46 3.10 4.54 11.64
C VAL A 46 4.08 3.49 11.16
N VAL A 47 4.10 3.24 9.85
CA VAL A 47 4.99 2.26 9.23
C VAL A 47 5.48 2.77 7.89
N THR A 48 6.74 2.51 7.61
CA THR A 48 7.36 2.80 6.30
C THR A 48 7.89 1.50 5.71
N GLN A 49 7.54 1.24 4.46
CA GLN A 49 7.81 -0.01 3.76
C GLN A 49 8.59 0.26 2.48
N GLU A 50 9.52 -0.61 2.16
CA GLU A 50 10.22 -0.63 0.88
C GLU A 50 9.32 -1.21 -0.20
N PHE A 51 9.66 -0.95 -1.47
CA PHE A 51 9.00 -1.56 -2.62
C PHE A 51 9.78 -2.76 -3.13
N TYR A 52 9.06 -3.77 -3.57
CA TYR A 52 9.60 -4.98 -4.20
C TYR A 52 8.87 -5.24 -5.50
N VAL A 53 9.59 -5.82 -6.47
CA VAL A 53 8.94 -6.57 -7.54
C VAL A 53 8.62 -7.96 -7.00
N ILE A 54 7.41 -8.42 -7.22
CA ILE A 54 7.01 -9.79 -6.92
C ILE A 54 6.81 -10.58 -8.21
N VAL A 55 7.28 -11.81 -8.19
CA VAL A 55 7.15 -12.78 -9.30
C VAL A 55 6.78 -14.14 -8.74
N SER A 56 6.23 -15.05 -9.55
CA SER A 56 6.02 -16.43 -9.11
C SER A 56 7.36 -17.12 -8.79
N LEU A 57 7.35 -18.12 -7.92
CA LEU A 57 8.56 -18.88 -7.57
C LEU A 57 9.20 -19.57 -8.79
N ASN A 58 8.41 -19.85 -9.84
CA ASN A 58 8.87 -20.51 -11.07
C ASN A 58 9.31 -19.51 -12.16
N HIS A 59 9.11 -18.21 -11.93
CA HIS A 59 9.44 -17.18 -12.91
C HIS A 59 10.97 -17.08 -13.11
N PRO A 60 11.49 -16.85 -14.34
CA PRO A 60 12.93 -16.74 -14.60
C PRO A 60 13.66 -15.71 -13.73
N LEU A 61 12.97 -14.61 -13.34
CA LEU A 61 13.53 -13.59 -12.46
C LEU A 61 13.63 -14.00 -10.98
N ALA A 62 12.95 -15.07 -10.56
CA ALA A 62 12.93 -15.51 -9.15
C ALA A 62 14.31 -15.89 -8.58
N LYS A 63 15.28 -16.17 -9.47
CA LYS A 63 16.68 -16.46 -9.09
C LYS A 63 17.47 -15.23 -8.67
N ASN A 64 16.95 -14.02 -8.94
CA ASN A 64 17.63 -12.77 -8.64
C ASN A 64 17.17 -12.26 -7.27
N ASP A 65 18.08 -11.68 -6.50
CA ASP A 65 17.77 -10.98 -5.25
C ASP A 65 17.48 -9.49 -5.50
N GLU A 66 17.96 -8.95 -6.61
CA GLU A 66 17.78 -7.56 -7.03
C GLU A 66 17.67 -7.47 -8.55
N ILE A 67 16.81 -6.60 -9.06
CA ILE A 67 16.63 -6.34 -10.49
C ILE A 67 16.50 -4.83 -10.79
N ASP A 68 16.85 -4.46 -12.03
CA ASP A 68 16.46 -3.17 -12.61
C ASP A 68 15.01 -3.27 -13.12
N LEU A 69 14.19 -2.24 -12.89
CA LEU A 69 12.80 -2.22 -13.34
C LEU A 69 12.63 -2.40 -14.86
N LYS A 70 13.64 -2.07 -15.65
CA LYS A 70 13.63 -2.35 -17.10
C LYS A 70 13.44 -3.82 -17.45
N GLN A 71 13.79 -4.72 -16.53
CA GLN A 71 13.62 -6.16 -16.74
C GLN A 71 12.17 -6.63 -16.72
N ILE A 72 11.25 -5.79 -16.27
CA ILE A 72 9.80 -6.10 -16.25
C ILE A 72 9.01 -5.34 -17.33
N GLU A 73 9.64 -4.49 -18.14
CA GLU A 73 8.96 -3.63 -19.11
C GLU A 73 8.11 -4.41 -20.12
N ASP A 74 8.63 -5.54 -20.61
CA ASP A 74 7.93 -6.38 -21.61
C ASP A 74 7.08 -7.49 -20.99
N LEU A 75 6.95 -7.54 -19.65
CA LEU A 75 6.18 -8.56 -18.96
C LEU A 75 4.74 -8.09 -18.70
N PRO A 76 3.76 -9.01 -18.65
CA PRO A 76 2.43 -8.68 -18.16
C PRO A 76 2.51 -8.07 -16.77
N PHE A 77 2.01 -6.86 -16.59
CA PHE A 77 2.08 -6.12 -15.34
C PHE A 77 0.73 -6.10 -14.64
N ILE A 78 0.71 -6.56 -13.39
CA ILE A 78 -0.45 -6.51 -12.51
C ILE A 78 -0.24 -5.34 -11.54
N THR A 79 -1.24 -4.50 -11.40
CA THR A 79 -1.15 -3.33 -10.52
C THR A 79 -2.44 -3.09 -9.76
N PHE A 80 -2.45 -2.10 -8.89
CA PHE A 80 -3.64 -1.69 -8.14
C PHE A 80 -4.52 -0.75 -8.97
N THR A 81 -5.81 -0.72 -8.66
CA THR A 81 -6.73 0.24 -9.27
C THR A 81 -6.33 1.68 -8.97
N LYS A 82 -6.79 2.64 -9.78
CA LYS A 82 -6.46 4.07 -9.63
C LYS A 82 -6.97 4.69 -8.33
N ASN A 83 -7.94 4.07 -7.67
CA ASN A 83 -8.46 4.51 -6.38
C ASN A 83 -7.58 4.08 -5.19
N SER A 84 -6.69 3.13 -5.41
CA SER A 84 -5.75 2.71 -4.38
C SER A 84 -4.74 3.80 -4.04
N GLY A 85 -4.54 4.07 -2.76
CA GLY A 85 -3.56 5.05 -2.28
C GLY A 85 -2.10 4.73 -2.60
N ILE A 86 -1.79 3.47 -2.97
CA ILE A 86 -0.44 3.06 -3.37
C ILE A 86 -0.17 3.27 -4.87
N ARG A 87 -1.22 3.28 -5.70
CA ARG A 87 -1.07 3.36 -7.16
C ARG A 87 -0.25 4.57 -7.63
N PRO A 88 -0.42 5.79 -7.10
CA PRO A 88 0.38 6.94 -7.51
C PRO A 88 1.88 6.75 -7.30
N MET A 89 2.27 6.04 -6.23
CA MET A 89 3.68 5.75 -5.98
C MET A 89 4.24 4.72 -6.96
N ILE A 90 3.47 3.68 -7.26
CA ILE A 90 3.87 2.68 -8.27
C ILE A 90 4.05 3.35 -9.64
N ASP A 91 3.09 4.17 -10.06
CA ASP A 91 3.18 4.93 -11.31
C ASP A 91 4.42 5.85 -11.32
N HIS A 92 4.72 6.51 -10.20
CA HIS A 92 5.94 7.32 -10.05
C HIS A 92 7.23 6.50 -10.22
N LEU A 93 7.31 5.30 -9.64
CA LEU A 93 8.46 4.40 -9.79
C LEU A 93 8.67 3.98 -11.24
N LEU A 94 7.58 3.65 -11.95
CA LEU A 94 7.63 3.30 -13.37
C LEU A 94 8.11 4.48 -14.23
N GLU A 95 7.57 5.68 -14.00
CA GLU A 95 7.98 6.90 -14.70
C GLU A 95 9.44 7.27 -14.43
N LYS A 96 9.88 7.22 -13.17
CA LYS A 96 11.27 7.47 -12.79
C LYS A 96 12.22 6.52 -13.51
N SER A 97 11.85 5.27 -13.67
CA SER A 97 12.60 4.24 -14.38
C SER A 97 12.43 4.31 -15.90
N LYS A 98 11.57 5.21 -16.39
CA LYS A 98 11.25 5.41 -17.82
C LYS A 98 10.78 4.12 -18.50
N ILE A 99 9.93 3.34 -17.82
CA ILE A 99 9.33 2.15 -18.37
C ILE A 99 7.79 2.27 -18.35
N HIS A 100 7.15 1.59 -19.31
CA HIS A 100 5.70 1.60 -19.49
C HIS A 100 5.20 0.18 -19.74
N PRO A 101 5.21 -0.69 -18.71
CA PRO A 101 4.79 -2.07 -18.89
C PRO A 101 3.32 -2.15 -19.28
N HIS A 102 2.97 -3.19 -20.03
CA HIS A 102 1.58 -3.46 -20.38
C HIS A 102 0.79 -3.89 -19.14
N ILE A 103 -0.13 -3.04 -18.66
CA ILE A 103 -1.03 -3.38 -17.56
C ILE A 103 -2.01 -4.45 -18.04
N SER A 104 -1.84 -5.67 -17.56
CA SER A 104 -2.70 -6.80 -17.87
C SER A 104 -3.92 -6.88 -16.95
N MET A 105 -3.78 -6.42 -15.69
CA MET A 105 -4.84 -6.42 -14.69
C MET A 105 -4.68 -5.25 -13.72
N GLU A 106 -5.83 -4.70 -13.29
CA GLU A 106 -5.92 -3.77 -12.18
C GLU A 106 -6.79 -4.39 -11.07
N LEU A 107 -6.25 -4.53 -9.87
CA LEU A 107 -6.86 -5.24 -8.74
C LEU A 107 -6.88 -4.34 -7.50
N GLU A 108 -7.68 -4.68 -6.50
CA GLU A 108 -7.88 -3.84 -5.31
C GLU A 108 -7.10 -4.35 -4.10
N GLU A 109 -7.05 -5.67 -3.92
CA GLU A 109 -6.57 -6.31 -2.69
C GLU A 109 -5.17 -6.91 -2.88
N ASP A 110 -4.32 -6.73 -1.88
CA ASP A 110 -2.93 -7.23 -1.87
C ASP A 110 -2.85 -8.75 -2.05
N GLU A 111 -3.73 -9.51 -1.37
CA GLU A 111 -3.79 -10.96 -1.47
C GLU A 111 -4.16 -11.42 -2.88
N VAL A 112 -5.05 -10.67 -3.54
CA VAL A 112 -5.47 -10.99 -4.91
C VAL A 112 -4.35 -10.72 -5.89
N VAL A 113 -3.67 -9.55 -5.77
CA VAL A 113 -2.47 -9.23 -6.57
C VAL A 113 -1.42 -10.34 -6.41
N GLY A 114 -1.06 -10.67 -5.17
CA GLY A 114 -0.06 -11.70 -4.89
C GLY A 114 -0.49 -13.10 -5.35
N GLY A 115 -1.78 -13.43 -5.25
CA GLY A 115 -2.33 -14.69 -5.74
C GLY A 115 -2.19 -14.84 -7.25
N PHE A 116 -2.53 -13.82 -8.04
CA PHE A 116 -2.38 -13.83 -9.50
C PHE A 116 -0.91 -13.91 -9.91
N VAL A 117 -0.03 -13.17 -9.22
CA VAL A 117 1.43 -13.28 -9.46
C VAL A 117 1.93 -14.70 -9.13
N GLY A 118 1.49 -15.29 -8.02
CA GLY A 118 1.88 -16.66 -7.64
C GLY A 118 1.48 -17.73 -8.66
N HIS A 119 0.41 -17.47 -9.43
CA HIS A 119 -0.03 -18.32 -10.55
C HIS A 119 0.63 -17.96 -11.89
N ASP A 120 1.68 -17.14 -11.88
CA ASP A 120 2.48 -16.77 -13.06
C ASP A 120 1.67 -16.00 -14.14
N LEU A 121 0.67 -15.21 -13.72
CA LEU A 121 -0.19 -14.41 -14.61
C LEU A 121 0.40 -13.02 -14.90
N GLY A 122 1.50 -12.69 -14.28
CA GLY A 122 2.20 -11.43 -14.45
C GLY A 122 3.13 -11.13 -13.28
N VAL A 123 3.72 -9.94 -13.30
CA VAL A 123 4.57 -9.40 -12.24
C VAL A 123 3.92 -8.17 -11.65
N ALA A 124 4.27 -7.79 -10.41
CA ALA A 124 3.76 -6.59 -9.78
C ALA A 124 4.83 -5.86 -8.97
N ILE A 125 4.62 -4.57 -8.71
CA ILE A 125 5.36 -3.79 -7.72
C ILE A 125 4.45 -3.62 -6.51
N VAL A 126 4.96 -3.96 -5.33
CA VAL A 126 4.19 -3.95 -4.08
C VAL A 126 5.03 -3.39 -2.92
N PRO A 127 4.40 -2.85 -1.85
CA PRO A 127 5.10 -2.54 -0.61
C PRO A 127 5.45 -3.82 0.14
N ASP A 128 6.44 -3.75 1.03
CA ASP A 128 6.83 -4.87 1.88
C ASP A 128 5.76 -5.13 2.96
N MET A 129 4.87 -6.07 2.67
CA MET A 129 3.80 -6.49 3.58
C MET A 129 3.88 -7.98 3.89
N ALA A 130 3.54 -8.35 5.12
CA ALA A 130 3.59 -9.73 5.60
C ALA A 130 2.70 -10.70 4.80
N VAL A 131 1.63 -10.22 4.18
CA VAL A 131 0.74 -11.05 3.34
C VAL A 131 1.49 -11.71 2.20
N TYR A 132 2.47 -11.03 1.62
CA TYR A 132 3.28 -11.56 0.52
C TYR A 132 4.23 -12.69 0.95
N ASP A 133 4.59 -12.78 2.22
CA ASP A 133 5.43 -13.87 2.75
C ASP A 133 4.67 -15.20 2.85
N LEU A 134 3.34 -15.16 2.78
CA LEU A 134 2.45 -16.34 2.86
C LEU A 134 2.08 -16.91 1.47
N LEU A 135 2.47 -16.23 0.40
CA LEU A 135 2.10 -16.58 -0.97
C LEU A 135 3.28 -17.24 -1.72
N PRO A 136 3.01 -18.06 -2.77
CA PRO A 136 4.05 -18.72 -3.55
C PRO A 136 4.74 -17.76 -4.52
N ILE A 137 5.31 -16.69 -3.99
CA ILE A 137 6.00 -15.62 -4.73
C ILE A 137 7.41 -15.39 -4.22
N LYS A 138 8.25 -14.79 -5.05
CA LYS A 138 9.55 -14.24 -4.66
C LYS A 138 9.45 -12.71 -4.65
N LYS A 139 9.82 -12.09 -3.52
CA LYS A 139 10.09 -10.65 -3.43
C LYS A 139 11.51 -10.37 -3.91
N ILE A 140 11.67 -9.45 -4.83
CA ILE A 140 12.94 -9.06 -5.44
C ILE A 140 13.15 -7.57 -5.22
N LYS A 141 14.30 -7.19 -4.68
CA LYS A 141 14.64 -5.78 -4.49
C LYS A 141 14.71 -5.04 -5.82
N ILE A 142 14.32 -3.78 -5.78
CA ILE A 142 14.43 -2.89 -6.95
C ILE A 142 15.72 -2.10 -6.81
N LYS A 143 16.56 -2.20 -7.83
CA LYS A 143 17.84 -1.51 -7.88
C LYS A 143 17.64 0.01 -8.01
N ASP A 144 18.48 0.79 -7.32
CA ASP A 144 18.51 2.25 -7.38
C ASP A 144 17.17 2.94 -7.04
N ILE A 145 16.33 2.29 -6.22
CA ILE A 145 15.07 2.82 -5.70
C ILE A 145 15.19 2.99 -4.18
N ASP A 146 15.09 4.24 -3.73
CA ASP A 146 15.09 4.62 -2.30
C ASP A 146 13.69 5.04 -1.81
N GLU A 147 12.71 5.12 -2.72
CA GLU A 147 11.34 5.47 -2.41
C GLU A 147 10.70 4.44 -1.50
N LYS A 148 9.92 4.93 -0.56
CA LYS A 148 9.22 4.10 0.43
C LYS A 148 7.76 4.48 0.52
N GLN A 149 6.92 3.48 0.75
CA GLN A 149 5.53 3.70 1.11
C GLN A 149 5.44 3.94 2.61
N THR A 150 4.83 5.06 3.01
CA THR A 150 4.53 5.32 4.42
C THR A 150 3.02 5.30 4.62
N PHE A 151 2.57 4.50 5.59
CA PHE A 151 1.20 4.54 6.10
C PHE A 151 1.14 5.44 7.33
N TYR A 152 0.06 6.18 7.41
CA TYR A 152 -0.17 7.16 8.45
C TYR A 152 -1.41 6.82 9.26
N MET A 153 -1.36 7.08 10.55
CA MET A 153 -2.54 7.32 11.34
C MET A 153 -2.96 8.78 11.12
N ALA A 154 -4.21 8.99 10.71
CA ALA A 154 -4.71 10.32 10.39
C ALA A 154 -5.99 10.64 11.13
N TYR A 155 -6.16 11.91 11.51
CA TYR A 155 -7.34 12.43 12.19
C TYR A 155 -7.51 13.94 11.95
N LEU A 156 -8.73 14.46 12.12
CA LEU A 156 -9.00 15.89 11.97
C LEU A 156 -8.27 16.72 13.05
N LYS A 157 -7.63 17.83 12.66
CA LYS A 157 -6.89 18.72 13.57
C LYS A 157 -7.82 19.43 14.57
N ASN A 158 -8.93 19.96 14.09
CA ASN A 158 -9.76 20.95 14.80
C ASN A 158 -11.07 20.36 15.36
N THR A 159 -11.07 19.08 15.73
CA THR A 159 -12.22 18.45 16.41
C THR A 159 -11.96 18.29 17.89
N GLN A 160 -13.03 18.37 18.69
CA GLN A 160 -12.95 18.02 20.10
C GLN A 160 -12.70 16.52 20.25
N LYS A 161 -11.61 16.17 20.93
CA LYS A 161 -11.19 14.79 21.11
C LYS A 161 -11.61 14.24 22.45
N SER A 162 -12.17 13.04 22.46
CA SER A 162 -12.51 12.34 23.69
C SER A 162 -11.24 11.93 24.45
N LYS A 163 -11.38 11.64 25.75
CA LYS A 163 -10.27 11.12 26.55
C LYS A 163 -9.74 9.80 25.96
N ALA A 164 -10.63 8.91 25.54
CA ALA A 164 -10.29 7.65 24.91
C ALA A 164 -9.48 7.84 23.61
N PHE A 165 -9.84 8.82 22.79
CA PHE A 165 -9.09 9.19 21.60
C PHE A 165 -7.66 9.63 21.95
N LEU A 166 -7.51 10.51 22.96
CA LEU A 166 -6.19 11.03 23.37
C LEU A 166 -5.27 9.95 23.97
N GLU A 167 -5.84 8.92 24.57
CA GLU A 167 -5.09 7.78 25.08
C GLU A 167 -4.69 6.80 23.96
N PHE A 168 -5.39 6.81 22.82
CA PHE A 168 -5.13 5.92 21.69
C PHE A 168 -4.00 6.45 20.78
N ILE A 169 -3.90 7.75 20.53
CA ILE A 169 -2.91 8.37 19.64
C ILE A 169 -1.55 8.53 20.31
#